data_b066db8bfeb7786482abe2a08a6524b8
#
_entry.id   b066db8bfeb7786482abe2a08a6524b8
#
_cell.length_a   1.000
_cell.length_b   1.000
_cell.length_c   1.000
_cell.angle_alpha   90.00
_cell.angle_beta   90.00
_cell.angle_gamma   90.00
#
_symmetry.space_group_name_H-M   'P 1'
#
loop_
_entity.id
_entity.type
_entity.pdbx_description
1 polymer ?
#
loop_
_entity_poly.entity_id
_entity_poly.type
_entity_poly.pdbx_seq_one_letter_code
_entity_poly.pdbx_strand_id
1 'polypeptide(L)'
;MARFDWYQATIWAPDLTYRGLGERLLAVWELADLAPDRGMHGYIHGAKIVRGERTLCRIWWGGNPGVNVTATSDDAPALQEALQGMGFDFHVTRADACVDWVEEGLFDSLSAHLIAYAKDNGISINQQGDWARGQARTLYLGSPQSPVRICLYEKGYEQGGGAPLDWTRLEVRVKPKGDHRRAVAGWTADQVMGCGWVADALQVLGWDNLHGRSIGTVWKPSDAHASRLALLRQYGSIIESWAVEQGGWDGFGSVLQEALQEVRSNKLGALSLAEQTP
;
A
#
# COMPACT_ATOMS: atom_id res chain seq x y z
N MET A 1 -19.88 -9.19 -6.77
CA MET A 1 -19.93 -8.18 -5.69
C MET A 1 -18.58 -8.15 -5.00
N ALA A 2 -18.00 -6.98 -4.82
CA ALA A 2 -16.70 -6.87 -4.14
C ALA A 2 -16.84 -7.15 -2.64
N ARG A 3 -15.74 -7.63 -2.02
CA ARG A 3 -15.62 -7.82 -0.58
C ARG A 3 -14.29 -7.24 -0.09
N PHE A 4 -14.21 -6.90 1.19
CA PHE A 4 -12.92 -6.54 1.77
C PHE A 4 -12.02 -7.78 1.89
N ASP A 5 -10.76 -7.62 1.51
CA ASP A 5 -9.69 -8.63 1.68
C ASP A 5 -8.66 -8.19 2.73
N TRP A 6 -8.57 -6.88 2.98
CA TRP A 6 -7.80 -6.26 4.06
C TRP A 6 -8.56 -5.08 4.63
N TYR A 7 -8.69 -5.01 5.93
CA TYR A 7 -9.23 -3.84 6.61
C TYR A 7 -8.37 -3.49 7.82
N GLN A 8 -7.86 -2.26 7.85
CA GLN A 8 -7.01 -1.76 8.91
C GLN A 8 -7.42 -0.35 9.30
N ALA A 9 -7.60 -0.12 10.60
CA ALA A 9 -8.03 1.15 11.13
C ALA A 9 -7.31 1.48 12.44
N THR A 10 -7.24 2.78 12.76
CA THR A 10 -6.80 3.28 14.07
C THR A 10 -7.99 3.92 14.76
N ILE A 11 -8.23 3.55 16.00
CA ILE A 11 -9.33 4.00 16.85
C ILE A 11 -8.76 4.98 17.88
N TRP A 12 -9.41 6.13 18.02
CA TRP A 12 -9.12 7.13 19.04
C TRP A 12 -10.30 7.27 19.99
N ALA A 13 -10.20 6.59 21.14
CA ALA A 13 -11.15 6.76 22.24
C ALA A 13 -10.33 6.95 23.53
N PRO A 14 -10.50 8.04 24.27
CA PRO A 14 -9.65 8.37 25.43
C PRO A 14 -9.60 7.26 26.48
N ASP A 15 -10.71 6.58 26.70
CA ASP A 15 -10.85 5.54 27.71
C ASP A 15 -10.74 4.10 27.15
N LEU A 16 -10.40 3.96 25.87
CA LEU A 16 -10.31 2.65 25.24
C LEU A 16 -8.96 2.00 25.50
N THR A 17 -8.97 0.94 26.30
CA THR A 17 -7.81 0.07 26.44
C THR A 17 -7.80 -0.99 25.34
N TYR A 18 -6.62 -1.50 24.99
CA TYR A 18 -6.50 -2.61 24.04
C TYR A 18 -7.30 -3.84 24.49
N ARG A 19 -7.39 -4.08 25.82
CA ARG A 19 -8.14 -5.19 26.40
C ARG A 19 -9.65 -4.98 26.23
N GLY A 20 -10.16 -3.79 26.56
CA GLY A 20 -11.58 -3.48 26.35
C GLY A 20 -12.01 -3.54 24.90
N LEU A 21 -11.13 -3.15 23.95
CA LEU A 21 -11.38 -3.35 22.54
C LEU A 21 -11.33 -4.83 22.16
N GLY A 22 -10.32 -5.56 22.66
CA GLY A 22 -10.19 -7.00 22.44
C GLY A 22 -11.41 -7.79 22.89
N GLU A 23 -11.95 -7.50 24.08
CA GLU A 23 -13.17 -8.12 24.60
C GLU A 23 -14.39 -7.85 23.72
N ARG A 24 -14.55 -6.63 23.21
CA ARG A 24 -15.64 -6.29 22.27
C ARG A 24 -15.46 -6.99 20.93
N LEU A 25 -14.24 -7.08 20.42
CA LEU A 25 -13.94 -7.76 19.16
C LEU A 25 -14.07 -9.29 19.28
N LEU A 26 -13.83 -9.88 20.46
CA LEU A 26 -14.07 -11.30 20.70
C LEU A 26 -15.54 -11.70 20.47
N ALA A 27 -16.48 -10.78 20.71
CA ALA A 27 -17.90 -11.02 20.43
C ALA A 27 -18.22 -11.17 18.93
N VAL A 28 -17.31 -10.75 18.04
CA VAL A 28 -17.47 -10.85 16.57
C VAL A 28 -17.18 -12.26 16.08
N TRP A 29 -16.26 -12.96 16.74
CA TRP A 29 -15.83 -14.29 16.35
C TRP A 29 -16.09 -15.30 17.47
N GLU A 30 -17.08 -16.13 17.28
CA GLU A 30 -17.38 -17.23 18.22
C GLU A 30 -16.18 -18.16 18.41
N LEU A 31 -16.00 -18.68 19.61
CA LEU A 31 -14.93 -19.63 19.98
C LEU A 31 -13.51 -19.09 19.68
N ALA A 32 -13.32 -17.79 19.81
CA ALA A 32 -12.01 -17.14 19.65
C ALA A 32 -11.43 -16.73 21.00
N ASP A 33 -10.09 -16.65 21.06
CA ASP A 33 -9.32 -16.27 22.23
C ASP A 33 -8.45 -15.04 21.94
N LEU A 34 -8.16 -14.25 22.98
CA LEU A 34 -7.20 -13.15 22.92
C LEU A 34 -5.82 -13.65 23.37
N ALA A 35 -4.84 -13.58 22.46
CA ALA A 35 -3.47 -14.02 22.70
C ALA A 35 -2.47 -12.85 22.54
N PRO A 36 -1.31 -12.87 23.22
CA PRO A 36 -0.24 -11.92 22.99
C PRO A 36 0.30 -11.97 21.56
N ASP A 37 0.72 -10.81 21.04
CA ASP A 37 1.44 -10.69 19.78
C ASP A 37 2.53 -9.62 19.92
N ARG A 38 3.48 -9.56 18.96
CA ARG A 38 4.50 -8.52 18.93
C ARG A 38 3.94 -7.21 18.38
N GLY A 39 4.52 -6.08 18.79
CA GLY A 39 4.24 -4.79 18.18
C GLY A 39 4.69 -4.73 16.72
N MET A 40 3.97 -3.98 15.88
CA MET A 40 4.27 -3.77 14.46
C MET A 40 3.89 -2.35 14.04
N HIS A 41 4.35 -1.91 12.88
CA HIS A 41 4.00 -0.63 12.26
C HIS A 41 4.27 0.61 13.15
N GLY A 42 5.32 0.53 14.00
CA GLY A 42 5.66 1.60 14.95
C GLY A 42 4.90 1.54 16.28
N TYR A 43 4.06 0.53 16.49
CA TYR A 43 3.46 0.23 17.78
C TYR A 43 4.37 -0.70 18.60
N ILE A 44 4.44 -0.46 19.92
CA ILE A 44 5.32 -1.20 20.83
C ILE A 44 4.73 -2.54 21.22
N HIS A 45 3.42 -2.60 21.42
CA HIS A 45 2.70 -3.76 21.92
C HIS A 45 1.73 -4.33 20.91
N GLY A 46 1.43 -5.60 21.02
CA GLY A 46 0.46 -6.30 20.18
C GLY A 46 -0.29 -7.40 20.90
N ALA A 47 -1.51 -7.63 20.44
CA ALA A 47 -2.34 -8.80 20.74
C ALA A 47 -3.00 -9.27 19.44
N LYS A 48 -3.51 -10.49 19.45
CA LYS A 48 -4.25 -11.08 18.35
C LYS A 48 -5.45 -11.86 18.86
N ILE A 49 -6.52 -11.84 18.08
CA ILE A 49 -7.66 -12.72 18.27
C ILE A 49 -7.42 -13.94 17.40
N VAL A 50 -7.52 -15.12 17.99
CA VAL A 50 -7.20 -16.39 17.33
C VAL A 50 -8.33 -17.40 17.52
N ARG A 51 -8.48 -18.28 16.54
CA ARG A 51 -9.30 -19.48 16.63
C ARG A 51 -8.42 -20.68 16.29
N GLY A 52 -8.00 -21.42 17.31
CA GLY A 52 -6.93 -22.40 17.17
C GLY A 52 -5.63 -21.74 16.69
N GLU A 53 -5.07 -22.20 15.59
CA GLU A 53 -3.85 -21.62 14.98
C GLU A 53 -4.11 -20.41 14.07
N ARG A 54 -5.37 -20.19 13.66
CA ARG A 54 -5.74 -19.10 12.73
C ARG A 54 -5.84 -17.77 13.47
N THR A 55 -5.13 -16.76 12.98
CA THR A 55 -5.28 -15.38 13.43
C THR A 55 -6.43 -14.72 12.65
N LEU A 56 -7.42 -14.18 13.36
CA LEU A 56 -8.60 -13.51 12.82
C LEU A 56 -8.42 -11.99 12.77
N CYS A 57 -7.86 -11.42 13.85
CA CYS A 57 -7.61 -9.99 13.96
C CYS A 57 -6.33 -9.73 14.77
N ARG A 58 -5.63 -8.64 14.46
CA ARG A 58 -4.50 -8.14 15.26
C ARG A 58 -4.82 -6.77 15.80
N ILE A 59 -4.30 -6.49 16.99
CA ILE A 59 -4.50 -5.25 17.74
C ILE A 59 -3.13 -4.75 18.16
N TRP A 60 -2.80 -3.47 17.87
CA TRP A 60 -1.53 -2.87 18.25
C TRP A 60 -1.73 -1.54 18.96
N TRP A 61 -0.91 -1.27 19.98
CA TRP A 61 -0.98 -0.04 20.78
C TRP A 61 0.39 0.36 21.34
N GLY A 62 0.47 1.61 21.83
CA GLY A 62 1.70 2.18 22.39
C GLY A 62 2.73 2.58 21.33
N GLY A 63 3.44 3.68 21.58
CA GLY A 63 4.34 4.29 20.59
C GLY A 63 3.60 5.26 19.67
N ASN A 64 2.77 4.74 18.77
CA ASN A 64 1.88 5.57 17.96
C ASN A 64 0.58 5.90 18.72
N PRO A 65 -0.08 7.06 18.41
CA PRO A 65 -1.38 7.39 18.98
C PRO A 65 -2.48 6.41 18.56
N GLY A 66 -3.42 6.13 19.50
CA GLY A 66 -4.58 5.28 19.26
C GLY A 66 -4.28 3.78 19.31
N VAL A 67 -5.30 2.99 19.08
CA VAL A 67 -5.24 1.53 18.98
C VAL A 67 -5.47 1.14 17.52
N ASN A 68 -4.52 0.46 16.91
CA ASN A 68 -4.64 -0.02 15.53
C ASN A 68 -5.14 -1.46 15.52
N VAL A 69 -6.05 -1.73 14.60
CA VAL A 69 -6.62 -3.07 14.38
C VAL A 69 -6.54 -3.45 12.91
N THR A 70 -6.36 -4.73 12.64
CA THR A 70 -6.35 -5.26 11.27
C THR A 70 -6.89 -6.67 11.21
N ALA A 71 -7.67 -6.94 10.15
CA ALA A 71 -8.06 -8.27 9.73
C ALA A 71 -7.87 -8.43 8.22
N THR A 72 -7.74 -9.67 7.77
CA THR A 72 -7.45 -9.99 6.37
C THR A 72 -8.36 -11.10 5.88
N SER A 73 -8.48 -11.25 4.56
CA SER A 73 -9.28 -12.29 3.92
C SER A 73 -10.74 -12.27 4.41
N ASP A 74 -11.29 -13.41 4.78
CA ASP A 74 -12.69 -13.56 5.17
C ASP A 74 -13.05 -12.87 6.50
N ASP A 75 -12.03 -12.47 7.30
CA ASP A 75 -12.24 -11.76 8.56
C ASP A 75 -12.26 -10.22 8.40
N ALA A 76 -11.81 -9.70 7.25
CA ALA A 76 -11.79 -8.26 6.98
C ALA A 76 -13.20 -7.63 6.94
N PRO A 77 -14.21 -8.22 6.28
CA PRO A 77 -15.59 -7.73 6.33
C PRO A 77 -16.17 -7.70 7.75
N ALA A 78 -15.93 -8.75 8.54
CA ALA A 78 -16.43 -8.82 9.92
C ALA A 78 -15.81 -7.74 10.81
N LEU A 79 -14.51 -7.44 10.65
CA LEU A 79 -13.86 -6.34 11.37
C LEU A 79 -14.47 -4.98 10.98
N GLN A 80 -14.68 -4.74 9.68
CA GLN A 80 -15.27 -3.49 9.20
C GLN A 80 -16.67 -3.26 9.78
N GLU A 81 -17.53 -4.26 9.72
CA GLU A 81 -18.88 -4.22 10.27
C GLU A 81 -18.87 -4.01 11.79
N ALA A 82 -18.02 -4.71 12.52
CA ALA A 82 -17.85 -4.55 13.96
C ALA A 82 -17.45 -3.13 14.35
N LEU A 83 -16.46 -2.54 13.67
CA LEU A 83 -16.02 -1.17 13.96
C LEU A 83 -17.11 -0.13 13.68
N GLN A 84 -17.90 -0.31 12.62
CA GLN A 84 -19.05 0.54 12.35
C GLN A 84 -20.14 0.41 13.42
N GLY A 85 -20.41 -0.82 13.88
CA GLY A 85 -21.41 -1.10 14.92
C GLY A 85 -21.01 -0.64 16.33
N MET A 86 -19.72 -0.52 16.64
CA MET A 86 -19.23 -0.11 17.95
C MET A 86 -19.37 1.40 18.24
N GLY A 87 -19.64 2.23 17.23
CA GLY A 87 -19.84 3.67 17.40
C GLY A 87 -18.57 4.47 17.78
N PHE A 88 -17.38 3.89 17.64
CA PHE A 88 -16.13 4.60 17.85
C PHE A 88 -15.78 5.51 16.67
N ASP A 89 -15.11 6.63 16.97
CA ASP A 89 -14.41 7.38 15.93
C ASP A 89 -13.15 6.62 15.52
N PHE A 90 -13.07 6.20 14.28
CA PHE A 90 -11.92 5.50 13.76
C PHE A 90 -11.57 5.96 12.34
N HIS A 91 -10.30 5.82 12.02
CA HIS A 91 -9.72 6.22 10.75
C HIS A 91 -9.12 5.01 10.04
N VAL A 92 -9.60 4.75 8.85
CA VAL A 92 -9.04 3.69 8.02
C VAL A 92 -7.62 4.06 7.56
N THR A 93 -6.68 3.17 7.78
CA THR A 93 -5.30 3.32 7.34
C THR A 93 -5.00 2.52 6.08
N ARG A 94 -5.72 1.41 5.88
CA ARG A 94 -5.72 0.60 4.67
C ARG A 94 -7.04 -0.15 4.52
N ALA A 95 -7.60 -0.14 3.33
CA ALA A 95 -8.72 -0.98 2.93
C ALA A 95 -8.43 -1.55 1.55
N ASP A 96 -8.43 -2.88 1.43
CA ASP A 96 -8.28 -3.55 0.15
C ASP A 96 -9.62 -4.25 -0.16
N ALA A 97 -10.18 -3.98 -1.32
CA ALA A 97 -11.37 -4.66 -1.83
C ALA A 97 -11.00 -5.58 -2.98
N CYS A 98 -11.62 -6.73 -3.06
CA CYS A 98 -11.32 -7.70 -4.11
C CYS A 98 -12.58 -8.27 -4.75
N VAL A 99 -12.39 -8.75 -5.98
CA VAL A 99 -13.33 -9.62 -6.71
C VAL A 99 -12.56 -10.81 -7.26
N ASP A 100 -13.20 -11.96 -7.22
CA ASP A 100 -12.66 -13.24 -7.67
C ASP A 100 -13.47 -13.79 -8.85
N TRP A 101 -12.77 -14.45 -9.78
CA TRP A 101 -13.34 -15.21 -10.88
C TRP A 101 -12.56 -16.51 -11.06
N VAL A 102 -13.25 -17.53 -11.50
CA VAL A 102 -12.64 -18.79 -11.99
C VAL A 102 -13.04 -18.90 -13.45
N GLU A 103 -12.17 -18.43 -14.36
CA GLU A 103 -12.44 -18.33 -15.79
C GLU A 103 -11.14 -18.39 -16.59
N GLU A 104 -11.07 -19.30 -17.54
CA GLU A 104 -9.89 -19.48 -18.39
C GLU A 104 -9.64 -18.27 -19.28
N GLY A 105 -8.38 -17.82 -19.32
CA GLY A 105 -7.94 -16.67 -20.14
C GLY A 105 -8.33 -15.30 -19.59
N LEU A 106 -9.11 -15.23 -18.51
CA LEU A 106 -9.55 -13.94 -17.94
C LEU A 106 -8.37 -13.08 -17.46
N PHE A 107 -7.37 -13.70 -16.81
CA PHE A 107 -6.18 -12.96 -16.38
C PHE A 107 -5.49 -12.25 -17.56
N ASP A 108 -5.34 -12.93 -18.70
CA ASP A 108 -4.68 -12.38 -19.88
C ASP A 108 -5.50 -11.23 -20.47
N SER A 109 -6.81 -11.38 -20.59
CA SER A 109 -7.70 -10.32 -21.06
C SER A 109 -7.67 -9.09 -20.15
N LEU A 110 -7.86 -9.25 -18.84
CA LEU A 110 -7.86 -8.16 -17.88
C LEU A 110 -6.49 -7.47 -17.82
N SER A 111 -5.39 -8.24 -17.80
CA SER A 111 -4.05 -7.68 -17.74
C SER A 111 -3.70 -6.86 -18.97
N ALA A 112 -4.09 -7.31 -20.17
CA ALA A 112 -3.87 -6.57 -21.42
C ALA A 112 -4.57 -5.20 -21.39
N HIS A 113 -5.85 -5.15 -21.01
CA HIS A 113 -6.62 -3.91 -20.90
C HIS A 113 -6.04 -2.94 -19.85
N LEU A 114 -5.71 -3.47 -18.67
CA LEU A 114 -5.16 -2.67 -17.58
C LEU A 114 -3.76 -2.12 -17.92
N ILE A 115 -2.92 -2.89 -18.62
CA ILE A 115 -1.60 -2.42 -19.10
C ILE A 115 -1.76 -1.32 -20.15
N ALA A 116 -2.69 -1.46 -21.09
CA ALA A 116 -2.98 -0.43 -22.08
C ALA A 116 -3.44 0.87 -21.39
N TYR A 117 -4.44 0.78 -20.52
CA TYR A 117 -4.91 1.92 -19.72
C TYR A 117 -3.78 2.61 -18.95
N ALA A 118 -2.93 1.83 -18.28
CA ALA A 118 -1.83 2.38 -17.48
C ALA A 118 -0.79 3.11 -18.34
N LYS A 119 -0.48 2.62 -19.55
CA LYS A 119 0.42 3.28 -20.50
C LYS A 119 -0.16 4.61 -20.96
N ASP A 120 -1.43 4.65 -21.34
CA ASP A 120 -2.12 5.84 -21.84
C ASP A 120 -2.24 6.93 -20.76
N ASN A 121 -2.32 6.53 -19.49
CA ASN A 121 -2.49 7.44 -18.35
C ASN A 121 -1.21 7.68 -17.52
N GLY A 122 -0.05 7.19 -17.97
CA GLY A 122 1.23 7.40 -17.27
C GLY A 122 1.28 6.75 -15.88
N ILE A 123 0.51 5.67 -15.65
CA ILE A 123 0.48 4.94 -14.39
C ILE A 123 1.61 3.91 -14.37
N SER A 124 2.34 3.83 -13.25
CA SER A 124 3.43 2.87 -13.12
C SER A 124 2.93 1.43 -13.17
N ILE A 125 3.65 0.59 -13.92
CA ILE A 125 3.37 -0.83 -14.10
C ILE A 125 4.50 -1.63 -13.45
N ASN A 126 4.15 -2.66 -12.67
CA ASN A 126 5.10 -3.65 -12.16
C ASN A 126 4.52 -5.04 -12.36
N GLN A 127 5.32 -5.94 -12.91
CA GLN A 127 4.96 -7.33 -13.20
C GLN A 127 5.83 -8.25 -12.37
N GLN A 128 5.23 -9.25 -11.73
CA GLN A 128 5.91 -10.30 -10.97
C GLN A 128 5.43 -11.68 -11.42
N GLY A 129 6.22 -12.72 -11.14
CA GLY A 129 5.93 -14.09 -11.59
C GLY A 129 6.52 -14.40 -12.97
N ASP A 130 6.18 -15.57 -13.50
CA ASP A 130 6.69 -16.05 -14.79
C ASP A 130 5.75 -15.65 -15.95
N TRP A 131 5.95 -14.46 -16.48
CA TRP A 131 5.16 -13.93 -17.60
C TRP A 131 5.47 -14.64 -18.92
N ALA A 132 6.66 -15.22 -19.06
CA ALA A 132 7.04 -15.94 -20.27
C ALA A 132 6.31 -17.30 -20.39
N ARG A 133 6.06 -17.95 -19.25
CA ARG A 133 5.35 -19.24 -19.19
C ARG A 133 3.88 -19.12 -18.78
N GLY A 134 3.42 -17.90 -18.43
CA GLY A 134 2.05 -17.69 -17.96
C GLY A 134 1.76 -18.33 -16.60
N GLN A 135 2.68 -18.20 -15.62
CA GLN A 135 2.54 -18.87 -14.32
C GLN A 135 2.78 -17.93 -13.13
N ALA A 136 1.90 -18.03 -12.14
CA ALA A 136 1.99 -17.27 -10.87
C ALA A 136 2.17 -15.76 -11.09
N ARG A 137 1.48 -15.22 -12.09
CA ARG A 137 1.63 -13.83 -12.53
C ARG A 137 0.88 -12.88 -11.62
N THR A 138 1.51 -11.72 -11.37
CA THR A 138 0.89 -10.58 -10.68
C THR A 138 1.18 -9.31 -11.44
N LEU A 139 0.15 -8.54 -11.72
CA LEU A 139 0.22 -7.20 -12.29
C LEU A 139 -0.11 -6.16 -11.22
N TYR A 140 0.76 -5.21 -11.01
CA TYR A 140 0.50 -4.05 -10.17
C TYR A 140 0.43 -2.78 -11.02
N LEU A 141 -0.62 -1.98 -10.81
CA LEU A 141 -0.74 -0.63 -11.34
C LEU A 141 -0.74 0.39 -10.20
N GLY A 142 0.08 1.41 -10.33
CA GLY A 142 0.37 2.38 -9.27
C GLY A 142 1.59 2.00 -8.44
N SER A 143 2.31 3.02 -7.94
CA SER A 143 3.52 2.82 -7.14
C SER A 143 3.17 2.25 -5.74
N PRO A 144 4.11 1.60 -5.04
CA PRO A 144 3.90 1.14 -3.66
C PRO A 144 3.51 2.24 -2.67
N GLN A 145 3.91 3.49 -2.93
CA GLN A 145 3.61 4.67 -2.12
C GLN A 145 2.30 5.35 -2.52
N SER A 146 1.70 4.95 -3.65
CA SER A 146 0.41 5.50 -4.10
C SER A 146 -0.68 5.24 -3.07
N PRO A 147 -1.60 6.20 -2.88
CA PRO A 147 -2.76 6.00 -2.03
C PRO A 147 -3.74 4.97 -2.61
N VAL A 148 -3.68 4.73 -3.92
CA VAL A 148 -4.44 3.68 -4.62
C VAL A 148 -3.53 2.84 -5.49
N ARG A 149 -3.77 1.54 -5.51
CA ARG A 149 -3.05 0.59 -6.33
C ARG A 149 -3.98 -0.54 -6.76
N ILE A 150 -3.93 -0.94 -8.03
CA ILE A 150 -4.55 -2.18 -8.50
C ILE A 150 -3.52 -3.32 -8.35
N CYS A 151 -4.00 -4.49 -7.96
CA CYS A 151 -3.29 -5.75 -7.97
C CYS A 151 -4.17 -6.80 -8.65
N LEU A 152 -3.78 -7.25 -9.83
CA LEU A 152 -4.42 -8.35 -10.55
C LEU A 152 -3.48 -9.55 -10.51
N TYR A 153 -3.96 -10.72 -10.07
CA TYR A 153 -3.10 -11.88 -9.96
C TYR A 153 -3.82 -13.23 -10.11
N GLU A 154 -3.05 -14.24 -10.49
CA GLU A 154 -3.48 -15.62 -10.60
C GLU A 154 -3.56 -16.24 -9.20
N LYS A 155 -4.71 -16.09 -8.54
CA LYS A 155 -4.96 -16.50 -7.15
C LYS A 155 -4.82 -18.00 -6.94
N GLY A 156 -5.09 -18.81 -7.95
CA GLY A 156 -4.97 -20.27 -7.89
C GLY A 156 -3.54 -20.71 -7.57
N TYR A 157 -2.53 -20.05 -8.14
CA TYR A 157 -1.13 -20.34 -7.85
C TYR A 157 -0.72 -19.95 -6.41
N GLU A 158 -1.25 -18.82 -5.90
CA GLU A 158 -1.00 -18.39 -4.52
C GLU A 158 -1.63 -19.33 -3.51
N GLN A 159 -2.84 -19.80 -3.78
CA GLN A 159 -3.57 -20.71 -2.90
C GLN A 159 -2.92 -22.10 -2.84
N GLY A 160 -2.41 -22.62 -3.98
CA GLY A 160 -1.88 -23.97 -4.06
C GLY A 160 -2.94 -25.04 -3.74
N GLY A 161 -2.48 -26.23 -3.31
CA GLY A 161 -3.37 -27.25 -2.72
C GLY A 161 -4.53 -27.76 -3.60
N GLY A 162 -4.41 -27.65 -4.96
CA GLY A 162 -5.47 -28.08 -5.88
C GLY A 162 -6.52 -27.02 -6.18
N ALA A 163 -6.28 -25.76 -5.81
CA ALA A 163 -7.14 -24.65 -6.23
C ALA A 163 -7.14 -24.51 -7.77
N PRO A 164 -8.26 -24.05 -8.38
CA PRO A 164 -8.32 -23.81 -9.81
C PRO A 164 -7.21 -22.83 -10.26
N LEU A 165 -6.40 -23.21 -11.25
CA LEU A 165 -5.30 -22.38 -11.73
C LEU A 165 -5.79 -21.14 -12.51
N ASP A 166 -7.00 -21.21 -13.06
CA ASP A 166 -7.73 -20.13 -13.72
C ASP A 166 -8.45 -19.18 -12.74
N TRP A 167 -8.24 -19.35 -11.43
CA TRP A 167 -8.72 -18.42 -10.42
C TRP A 167 -7.93 -17.11 -10.47
N THR A 168 -8.59 -16.07 -10.96
CA THR A 168 -8.07 -14.71 -11.07
C THR A 168 -8.69 -13.82 -9.98
N ARG A 169 -7.87 -13.02 -9.30
CA ARG A 169 -8.32 -11.99 -8.36
C ARG A 169 -7.87 -10.61 -8.83
N LEU A 170 -8.79 -9.67 -8.83
CA LEU A 170 -8.51 -8.24 -8.90
C LEU A 170 -8.74 -7.61 -7.52
N GLU A 171 -7.75 -6.88 -7.05
CA GLU A 171 -7.73 -6.24 -5.74
C GLU A 171 -7.40 -4.76 -5.90
N VAL A 172 -8.18 -3.89 -5.27
CA VAL A 172 -7.91 -2.46 -5.19
C VAL A 172 -7.45 -2.14 -3.77
N ARG A 173 -6.21 -1.70 -3.64
CA ARG A 173 -5.55 -1.35 -2.37
C ARG A 173 -5.62 0.13 -2.15
N VAL A 174 -6.28 0.55 -1.07
CA VAL A 174 -6.47 1.95 -0.72
C VAL A 174 -5.78 2.25 0.61
N LYS A 175 -4.91 3.27 0.60
CA LYS A 175 -4.24 3.83 1.79
C LYS A 175 -4.62 5.31 1.90
N PRO A 176 -5.81 5.63 2.44
CA PRO A 176 -6.32 6.99 2.46
C PRO A 176 -5.42 7.91 3.29
N LYS A 177 -5.41 9.21 2.94
CA LYS A 177 -4.58 10.22 3.59
C LYS A 177 -5.44 11.32 4.20
N GLY A 178 -4.94 11.95 5.27
CA GLY A 178 -5.61 13.08 5.92
C GLY A 178 -7.06 12.72 6.31
N ASP A 179 -7.98 13.64 6.03
CA ASP A 179 -9.40 13.54 6.39
C ASP A 179 -10.14 12.43 5.62
N HIS A 180 -9.60 11.98 4.48
CA HIS A 180 -10.17 10.86 3.74
C HIS A 180 -10.14 9.54 4.52
N ARG A 181 -9.26 9.41 5.54
CA ARG A 181 -9.23 8.23 6.43
C ARG A 181 -10.54 8.03 7.18
N ARG A 182 -11.20 9.13 7.58
CA ARG A 182 -12.51 9.10 8.24
C ARG A 182 -13.62 8.82 7.21
N ALA A 183 -13.55 9.43 6.03
CA ALA A 183 -14.52 9.20 4.98
C ALA A 183 -14.56 7.73 4.53
N VAL A 184 -13.39 7.09 4.35
CA VAL A 184 -13.28 5.67 3.95
C VAL A 184 -13.85 4.72 5.01
N ALA A 185 -13.96 5.14 6.28
CA ALA A 185 -14.57 4.34 7.33
C ALA A 185 -16.04 3.94 7.03
N GLY A 186 -16.75 4.81 6.31
CA GLY A 186 -18.13 4.55 5.88
C GLY A 186 -18.29 3.89 4.50
N TRP A 187 -17.19 3.55 3.82
CA TRP A 187 -17.26 3.00 2.47
C TRP A 187 -17.54 1.49 2.47
N THR A 188 -18.31 1.06 1.46
CA THR A 188 -18.43 -0.35 1.09
C THR A 188 -17.23 -0.81 0.27
N ALA A 189 -17.06 -2.13 0.11
CA ALA A 189 -16.02 -2.67 -0.75
C ALA A 189 -16.17 -2.23 -2.21
N ASP A 190 -17.41 -2.14 -2.74
CA ASP A 190 -17.66 -1.64 -4.09
C ASP A 190 -17.24 -0.16 -4.23
N GLN A 191 -17.40 0.65 -3.17
CA GLN A 191 -16.93 2.04 -3.17
C GLN A 191 -15.40 2.15 -3.14
N VAL A 192 -14.70 1.20 -2.49
CA VAL A 192 -13.24 1.09 -2.54
C VAL A 192 -12.78 0.71 -3.96
N MET A 193 -13.48 -0.20 -4.64
CA MET A 193 -13.20 -0.56 -6.04
C MET A 193 -13.31 0.64 -6.99
N GLY A 194 -14.20 1.61 -6.72
CA GLY A 194 -14.36 2.83 -7.51
C GLY A 194 -13.47 3.99 -7.09
N CYS A 195 -12.36 3.75 -6.39
CA CYS A 195 -11.56 4.80 -5.78
C CYS A 195 -10.60 5.49 -6.77
N GLY A 196 -10.64 6.82 -6.83
CA GLY A 196 -9.73 7.63 -7.64
C GLY A 196 -9.78 7.26 -9.13
N TRP A 197 -8.61 7.09 -9.76
CA TRP A 197 -8.47 6.71 -11.17
C TRP A 197 -8.89 5.26 -11.47
N VAL A 198 -9.10 4.45 -10.43
CA VAL A 198 -9.46 3.03 -10.60
C VAL A 198 -10.87 2.90 -11.20
N ALA A 199 -11.78 3.81 -10.87
CA ALA A 199 -13.11 3.83 -11.48
C ALA A 199 -13.02 3.86 -13.01
N ASP A 200 -12.21 4.75 -13.56
CA ASP A 200 -12.03 4.89 -15.02
C ASP A 200 -11.35 3.64 -15.60
N ALA A 201 -10.34 3.10 -14.91
CA ALA A 201 -9.65 1.88 -15.33
C ALA A 201 -10.59 0.66 -15.38
N LEU A 202 -11.53 0.56 -14.45
CA LEU A 202 -12.46 -0.56 -14.38
C LEU A 202 -13.68 -0.38 -15.29
N GLN A 203 -14.07 0.86 -15.65
CA GLN A 203 -15.09 1.11 -16.68
C GLN A 203 -14.68 0.51 -18.03
N VAL A 204 -13.40 0.58 -18.40
CA VAL A 204 -12.86 -0.07 -19.61
C VAL A 204 -13.10 -1.60 -19.60
N LEU A 205 -13.28 -2.19 -18.41
CA LEU A 205 -13.61 -3.60 -18.22
C LEU A 205 -15.12 -3.88 -18.14
N GLY A 206 -15.97 -2.89 -18.45
CA GLY A 206 -17.43 -3.02 -18.41
C GLY A 206 -18.05 -2.88 -17.02
N TRP A 207 -17.34 -2.24 -16.08
CA TRP A 207 -17.88 -1.94 -14.75
C TRP A 207 -18.51 -0.56 -14.69
N ASP A 208 -19.65 -0.39 -15.35
CA ASP A 208 -20.30 0.91 -15.60
C ASP A 208 -20.88 1.60 -14.35
N ASN A 209 -21.04 0.89 -13.24
CA ASN A 209 -21.66 1.41 -12.02
C ASN A 209 -20.68 1.95 -10.97
N LEU A 210 -19.39 2.04 -11.29
CA LEU A 210 -18.39 2.59 -10.41
C LEU A 210 -18.32 4.12 -10.56
N HIS A 211 -18.47 4.82 -9.44
CA HIS A 211 -18.31 6.28 -9.39
C HIS A 211 -16.99 6.62 -8.73
N GLY A 212 -16.13 7.35 -9.42
CA GLY A 212 -14.85 7.81 -8.91
C GLY A 212 -15.01 8.57 -7.59
N ARG A 213 -14.34 8.11 -6.51
CA ARG A 213 -14.33 8.75 -5.20
C ARG A 213 -12.93 9.25 -4.86
N SER A 214 -12.86 10.48 -4.36
CA SER A 214 -11.58 11.04 -3.91
C SER A 214 -11.10 10.38 -2.63
N ILE A 215 -9.80 10.06 -2.58
CA ILE A 215 -9.10 9.53 -1.40
C ILE A 215 -8.02 10.46 -0.88
N GLY A 216 -8.01 11.68 -1.37
CA GLY A 216 -6.96 12.65 -1.15
C GLY A 216 -5.78 12.46 -2.09
N THR A 217 -5.19 13.57 -2.45
CA THR A 217 -3.91 13.59 -3.14
C THR A 217 -2.80 13.54 -2.10
N VAL A 218 -1.82 12.65 -2.30
CA VAL A 218 -0.53 12.84 -1.65
C VAL A 218 0.06 14.08 -2.28
N TRP A 219 0.21 15.17 -1.49
CA TRP A 219 1.08 16.25 -1.91
C TRP A 219 2.46 15.64 -2.12
N LYS A 220 2.84 15.47 -3.36
CA LYS A 220 4.22 15.17 -3.71
C LYS A 220 4.91 16.51 -3.85
N PRO A 221 5.95 16.80 -3.04
CA PRO A 221 6.92 17.83 -3.42
C PRO A 221 7.28 17.59 -4.89
N SER A 222 7.49 18.63 -5.67
CA SER A 222 8.03 18.45 -7.03
C SER A 222 9.19 17.47 -6.95
N ASP A 223 9.40 16.62 -7.94
CA ASP A 223 10.46 15.60 -7.90
C ASP A 223 11.81 16.21 -7.51
N ALA A 224 12.07 17.46 -7.92
CA ALA A 224 13.23 18.24 -7.52
C ALA A 224 13.24 18.58 -6.02
N HIS A 225 12.10 18.93 -5.42
CA HIS A 225 12.04 19.25 -3.98
C HIS A 225 12.14 17.96 -3.15
N ALA A 226 11.48 16.88 -3.55
CA ALA A 226 11.58 15.57 -2.90
C ALA A 226 13.03 15.04 -2.93
N SER A 227 13.72 15.21 -4.05
CA SER A 227 15.12 14.82 -4.23
C SER A 227 16.05 15.64 -3.33
N ARG A 228 15.82 16.97 -3.18
CA ARG A 228 16.59 17.82 -2.27
C ARG A 228 16.38 17.41 -0.81
N LEU A 229 15.14 17.16 -0.39
CA LEU A 229 14.84 16.69 0.96
C LEU A 229 15.47 15.32 1.26
N ALA A 230 15.45 14.41 0.30
CA ALA A 230 16.09 13.09 0.43
C ALA A 230 17.61 13.25 0.57
N LEU A 231 18.25 14.09 -0.25
CA LEU A 231 19.67 14.40 -0.19
C LEU A 231 20.05 15.00 1.19
N LEU A 232 19.28 15.97 1.68
CA LEU A 232 19.54 16.60 2.98
C LEU A 232 19.34 15.62 4.15
N ARG A 233 18.35 14.72 4.08
CA ARG A 233 18.14 13.70 5.12
C ARG A 233 19.24 12.65 5.14
N GLN A 234 19.74 12.26 3.98
CA GLN A 234 20.72 11.19 3.84
C GLN A 234 22.16 11.68 4.02
N TYR A 235 22.46 12.88 3.53
CA TYR A 235 23.84 13.40 3.47
C TYR A 235 24.02 14.75 4.16
N GLY A 236 23.01 15.29 4.85
CA GLY A 236 23.05 16.60 5.47
C GLY A 236 24.22 16.77 6.44
N SER A 237 24.44 15.79 7.32
CA SER A 237 25.58 15.81 8.25
C SER A 237 26.94 15.80 7.55
N ILE A 238 27.06 15.09 6.43
CA ILE A 238 28.29 15.06 5.64
C ILE A 238 28.51 16.41 4.96
N ILE A 239 27.45 17.02 4.44
CA ILE A 239 27.50 18.36 3.80
C ILE A 239 27.88 19.41 4.85
N GLU A 240 27.31 19.34 6.06
CA GLU A 240 27.65 20.23 7.17
C GLU A 240 29.11 20.10 7.60
N SER A 241 29.60 18.86 7.79
CA SER A 241 31.01 18.60 8.13
C SER A 241 31.94 19.13 7.04
N TRP A 242 31.62 18.89 5.77
CA TRP A 242 32.41 19.39 4.66
C TRP A 242 32.41 20.90 4.56
N ALA A 243 31.30 21.60 4.80
CA ALA A 243 31.25 23.05 4.86
C ALA A 243 32.14 23.61 5.98
N VAL A 244 32.15 22.97 7.16
CA VAL A 244 33.04 23.34 8.28
C VAL A 244 34.52 23.16 7.92
N GLU A 245 34.90 22.06 7.24
CA GLU A 245 36.26 21.82 6.77
C GLU A 245 36.75 22.88 5.76
N GLN A 246 35.82 23.48 5.00
CA GLN A 246 36.09 24.53 4.03
C GLN A 246 36.03 25.96 4.64
N GLY A 247 35.95 26.06 5.97
CA GLY A 247 35.92 27.37 6.66
C GLY A 247 34.52 27.95 6.84
N GLY A 248 33.46 27.17 6.65
CA GLY A 248 32.07 27.57 6.84
C GLY A 248 31.26 27.60 5.55
N TRP A 249 30.03 28.09 5.63
CA TRP A 249 29.09 28.13 4.52
C TRP A 249 29.42 29.19 3.47
N ASP A 250 30.22 30.22 3.82
CA ASP A 250 30.62 31.25 2.89
C ASP A 250 31.57 30.69 1.84
N GLY A 251 31.13 30.71 0.56
CA GLY A 251 31.91 30.15 -0.54
C GLY A 251 31.73 28.63 -0.77
N PHE A 252 31.11 27.90 0.17
CA PHE A 252 30.90 26.45 0.04
C PHE A 252 30.13 26.06 -1.24
N GLY A 253 29.26 26.94 -1.73
CA GLY A 253 28.56 26.74 -3.00
C GLY A 253 29.49 26.56 -4.21
N SER A 254 30.60 27.31 -4.27
CA SER A 254 31.62 27.18 -5.33
C SER A 254 32.37 25.87 -5.24
N VAL A 255 32.77 25.46 -4.03
CA VAL A 255 33.44 24.18 -3.75
C VAL A 255 32.54 23.01 -4.18
N LEU A 256 31.26 23.06 -3.83
CA LEU A 256 30.29 22.03 -4.21
C LEU A 256 30.09 21.99 -5.74
N GLN A 257 30.08 23.15 -6.40
CA GLN A 257 29.96 23.23 -7.86
C GLN A 257 31.17 22.60 -8.58
N GLU A 258 32.37 22.88 -8.11
CA GLU A 258 33.60 22.26 -8.64
C GLU A 258 33.61 20.76 -8.48
N ALA A 259 33.28 20.26 -7.27
CA ALA A 259 33.19 18.83 -7.02
C ALA A 259 32.15 18.13 -7.90
N LEU A 260 31.00 18.78 -8.13
CA LEU A 260 29.95 18.25 -9.04
C LEU A 260 30.43 18.22 -10.50
N GLN A 261 31.24 19.18 -10.95
CA GLN A 261 31.83 19.19 -12.30
C GLN A 261 32.86 18.05 -12.45
N GLU A 262 33.68 17.83 -11.44
CA GLU A 262 34.66 16.73 -11.45
C GLU A 262 33.97 15.36 -11.52
N VAL A 263 32.95 15.11 -10.71
CA VAL A 263 32.17 13.85 -10.76
C VAL A 263 31.52 13.64 -12.13
N ARG A 264 31.02 14.70 -12.78
CA ARG A 264 30.41 14.61 -14.11
C ARG A 264 31.47 14.30 -15.19
N SER A 265 32.64 14.91 -15.11
CA SER A 265 33.75 14.69 -16.05
C SER A 265 34.29 13.25 -15.94
N ASN A 266 34.44 12.73 -14.74
CA ASN A 266 34.86 11.35 -14.51
C ASN A 266 33.82 10.31 -14.97
N LYS A 267 32.50 10.58 -14.87
CA LYS A 267 31.46 9.73 -15.45
C LYS A 267 31.47 9.70 -16.97
N LEU A 268 31.73 10.83 -17.64
CA LEU A 268 31.84 10.91 -19.09
C LEU A 268 33.07 10.16 -19.58
N GLY A 269 34.19 10.23 -18.87
CA GLY A 269 35.40 9.46 -19.17
C GLY A 269 35.22 7.92 -19.05
N ALA A 270 34.48 7.47 -18.05
CA ALA A 270 34.17 6.05 -17.83
C ALA A 270 33.22 5.49 -18.92
N LEU A 271 32.25 6.27 -19.38
CA LEU A 271 31.34 5.87 -20.47
C LEU A 271 32.06 5.80 -21.82
N SER A 272 32.99 6.72 -22.10
CA SER A 272 33.80 6.70 -23.31
C SER A 272 34.78 5.53 -23.41
N LEU A 273 35.24 5.00 -22.28
CA LEU A 273 36.06 3.80 -22.21
C LEU A 273 35.29 2.49 -22.39
N ALA A 274 34.01 2.47 -21.96
CA ALA A 274 33.14 1.30 -22.13
C ALA A 274 32.68 1.09 -23.61
N GLU A 275 32.65 2.14 -24.43
CA GLU A 275 32.30 2.07 -25.85
C GLU A 275 33.50 1.69 -26.77
N GLN A 276 34.72 1.60 -26.23
CA GLN A 276 35.95 1.29 -26.98
C GLN A 276 36.47 -0.13 -26.75
N THR A 277 35.74 -0.99 -26.04
CA THR A 277 36.16 -2.40 -25.91
C THR A 277 35.43 -3.23 -26.95
N PRO A 278 36.17 -3.92 -27.86
CA PRO A 278 35.63 -4.69 -28.99
C PRO A 278 34.86 -5.96 -28.55
#